data_75ed33a0b0c80f8cb8c2bcbc71dffb7c
#
_entry.id   75ed33a0b0c80f8cb8c2bcbc71dffb7c
#
_cell.length_a   1.000
_cell.length_b   1.000
_cell.length_c   1.000
_cell.angle_alpha   90.00
_cell.angle_beta   90.00
_cell.angle_gamma   90.00
#
_symmetry.space_group_name_H-M   'P 1'
#
loop_
_entity.id
_entity.type
_entity.pdbx_description
1 polymer ?
#
loop_
_entity_poly.entity_id
_entity_poly.type
_entity_poly.pdbx_seq_one_letter_code
_entity_poly.pdbx_strand_id
1 'polypeptide(L)'
;FYPKFGFLPAAEAQIFSPSSPQQPIPLRRINPDNPKDRALLIQSYRRSNPFSAFSMENNEGLLLFYALGPFRHFLYTPPEENAVAILEEDGDTLFCHELLGEWSGSLFQTLNRLTQPRIRKIGLGFTPKDTLPGQIWQSGEDHLFVLGKKENPFAARKLFFPLISHA
;
A
#
# COMPACT_ATOMS: atom_id res chain seq x y z
N PHE A 1 -15.81 5.53 -23.39
CA PHE A 1 -16.72 4.39 -23.22
C PHE A 1 -17.47 4.47 -21.90
N TYR A 2 -16.78 4.56 -20.76
CA TYR A 2 -17.34 4.59 -19.41
C TYR A 2 -18.38 5.69 -19.13
N PRO A 3 -18.25 6.95 -19.61
CA PRO A 3 -19.25 7.99 -19.36
C PRO A 3 -20.65 7.66 -19.90
N LYS A 4 -20.76 6.85 -20.96
CA LYS A 4 -22.06 6.41 -21.51
C LYS A 4 -22.86 5.54 -20.54
N PHE A 5 -22.21 4.94 -19.55
CA PHE A 5 -22.83 4.11 -18.52
C PHE A 5 -22.99 4.83 -17.18
N GLY A 6 -22.81 6.16 -17.17
CA GLY A 6 -22.97 6.97 -15.96
C GLY A 6 -21.77 6.96 -15.02
N PHE A 7 -20.59 6.53 -15.51
CA PHE A 7 -19.35 6.66 -14.77
C PHE A 7 -18.70 8.02 -15.00
N LEU A 8 -18.16 8.60 -13.95
CA LEU A 8 -17.44 9.88 -13.97
C LEU A 8 -15.96 9.63 -13.69
N PRO A 9 -15.06 10.35 -14.38
CA PRO A 9 -13.65 10.28 -14.07
C PRO A 9 -13.38 10.77 -12.64
N ALA A 10 -12.48 10.11 -11.93
CA ALA A 10 -12.01 10.50 -10.61
C ALA A 10 -10.48 10.53 -10.62
N ALA A 11 -9.91 11.58 -10.06
CA ALA A 11 -8.46 11.70 -9.95
C ALA A 11 -7.98 11.11 -8.63
N GLU A 12 -7.07 10.16 -8.72
CA GLU A 12 -6.33 9.67 -7.56
C GLU A 12 -5.12 10.57 -7.29
N ALA A 13 -4.73 10.65 -6.03
CA ALA A 13 -3.54 11.37 -5.62
C ALA A 13 -2.73 10.51 -4.64
N GLN A 14 -1.49 10.21 -5.02
CA GLN A 14 -0.54 9.45 -4.22
C GLN A 14 0.19 10.36 -3.23
N ILE A 15 0.44 9.86 -2.04
CA ILE A 15 1.23 10.56 -1.01
C ILE A 15 2.69 10.17 -1.10
N PHE A 16 3.54 11.20 -1.01
CA PHE A 16 4.97 11.09 -0.76
C PHE A 16 5.34 11.82 0.51
N SER A 17 6.27 11.27 1.29
CA SER A 17 6.81 11.87 2.51
C SER A 17 8.33 11.78 2.51
N PRO A 18 9.05 12.78 3.07
CA PRO A 18 10.47 12.64 3.31
C PRO A 18 10.77 11.43 4.20
N SER A 19 11.86 10.75 3.92
CA SER A 19 12.36 9.65 4.75
C SER A 19 13.24 10.20 5.88
N SER A 20 13.11 9.60 7.06
CA SER A 20 13.97 9.82 8.22
C SER A 20 14.36 8.46 8.81
N PRO A 21 15.32 7.73 8.18
CA PRO A 21 15.64 6.37 8.56
C PRO A 21 15.98 6.24 10.04
N GLN A 22 15.42 5.21 10.67
CA GLN A 22 15.65 4.83 12.06
C GLN A 22 16.30 3.45 12.12
N GLN A 23 16.50 2.92 13.33
CA GLN A 23 16.99 1.56 13.48
C GLN A 23 16.09 0.58 12.69
N PRO A 24 16.63 -0.12 11.69
CA PRO A 24 15.84 -0.92 10.79
C PRO A 24 15.21 -2.15 11.47
N ILE A 25 14.02 -2.50 11.01
CA ILE A 25 13.41 -3.79 11.31
C ILE A 25 14.11 -4.84 10.43
N PRO A 26 14.65 -5.93 10.99
CA PRO A 26 15.15 -7.02 10.18
C PRO A 26 13.97 -7.68 9.45
N LEU A 27 14.00 -7.65 8.13
CA LEU A 27 12.94 -8.21 7.30
C LEU A 27 13.40 -9.51 6.65
N ARG A 28 12.53 -10.54 6.70
CA ARG A 28 12.67 -11.75 5.90
C ARG A 28 11.83 -11.60 4.63
N ARG A 29 12.40 -12.01 3.50
CA ARG A 29 11.65 -12.07 2.25
C ARG A 29 10.67 -13.24 2.26
N ILE A 30 9.44 -13.01 1.85
CA ILE A 30 8.40 -14.02 1.67
C ILE A 30 8.55 -14.67 0.28
N ASN A 31 8.43 -15.98 0.24
CA ASN A 31 8.26 -16.73 -1.01
C ASN A 31 6.79 -17.16 -1.17
N PRO A 32 6.02 -16.56 -2.05
CA PRO A 32 4.58 -16.85 -2.16
C PRO A 32 4.29 -18.25 -2.74
N ASP A 33 5.28 -18.98 -3.27
CA ASP A 33 5.13 -20.38 -3.64
C ASP A 33 5.19 -21.31 -2.43
N ASN A 34 5.80 -20.87 -1.33
CA ASN A 34 5.85 -21.64 -0.10
C ASN A 34 4.48 -21.60 0.60
N PRO A 35 3.86 -22.75 0.93
CA PRO A 35 2.54 -22.78 1.56
C PRO A 35 2.46 -22.03 2.90
N LYS A 36 3.52 -22.03 3.73
CA LYS A 36 3.55 -21.30 5.00
C LYS A 36 3.56 -19.80 4.78
N ASP A 37 4.40 -19.33 3.86
CA ASP A 37 4.49 -17.92 3.50
C ASP A 37 3.21 -17.42 2.84
N ARG A 38 2.57 -18.25 2.02
CA ARG A 38 1.25 -17.92 1.44
C ARG A 38 0.17 -17.83 2.51
N ALA A 39 0.17 -18.74 3.50
CA ALA A 39 -0.77 -18.68 4.61
C ALA A 39 -0.57 -17.42 5.45
N LEU A 40 0.69 -17.03 5.73
CA LEU A 40 1.02 -15.77 6.41
C LEU A 40 0.49 -14.56 5.64
N LEU A 41 0.70 -14.50 4.33
CA LEU A 41 0.20 -13.42 3.48
C LEU A 41 -1.33 -13.30 3.55
N ILE A 42 -2.05 -14.41 3.41
CA ILE A 42 -3.52 -14.44 3.49
C ILE A 42 -4.01 -14.04 4.89
N GLN A 43 -3.37 -14.55 5.96
CA GLN A 43 -3.70 -14.16 7.32
C GLN A 43 -3.50 -12.66 7.57
N SER A 44 -2.38 -12.11 7.11
CA SER A 44 -2.09 -10.69 7.25
C SER A 44 -3.08 -9.84 6.46
N TYR A 45 -3.45 -10.26 5.26
CA TYR A 45 -4.48 -9.62 4.45
C TYR A 45 -5.84 -9.57 5.16
N ARG A 46 -6.27 -10.66 5.79
CA ARG A 46 -7.55 -10.72 6.54
C ARG A 46 -7.57 -9.78 7.74
N ARG A 47 -6.42 -9.41 8.29
CA ARG A 47 -6.28 -8.40 9.34
C ARG A 47 -6.26 -6.97 8.80
N SER A 48 -6.19 -6.81 7.49
CA SER A 48 -6.14 -5.52 6.77
C SER A 48 -4.88 -4.70 7.07
N ASN A 49 -4.83 -3.50 6.50
CA ASN A 49 -3.80 -2.50 6.78
C ASN A 49 -4.28 -1.59 7.91
N PRO A 50 -3.64 -1.60 9.10
CA PRO A 50 -4.08 -0.80 10.23
C PRO A 50 -3.93 0.71 9.99
N PHE A 51 -3.09 1.11 9.04
CA PHE A 51 -2.78 2.50 8.74
C PHE A 51 -3.57 3.08 7.56
N SER A 52 -4.20 2.24 6.76
CA SER A 52 -4.93 2.68 5.57
C SER A 52 -6.35 3.15 5.91
N ALA A 53 -6.77 4.25 5.30
CA ALA A 53 -8.16 4.73 5.37
C ALA A 53 -9.13 3.79 4.64
N PHE A 54 -8.62 3.01 3.68
CA PHE A 54 -9.38 2.01 2.90
C PHE A 54 -8.57 0.73 2.81
N SER A 55 -9.24 -0.40 2.93
CA SER A 55 -8.62 -1.71 2.73
C SER A 55 -9.43 -2.51 1.71
N MET A 56 -8.71 -3.28 0.90
CA MET A 56 -9.35 -4.28 0.06
C MET A 56 -9.81 -5.44 0.94
N GLU A 57 -11.07 -5.85 0.80
CA GLU A 57 -11.66 -6.94 1.56
C GLU A 57 -12.23 -8.01 0.62
N ASN A 58 -12.24 -9.26 1.09
CA ASN A 58 -12.89 -10.39 0.41
C ASN A 58 -12.41 -10.63 -1.04
N ASN A 59 -11.16 -10.27 -1.36
CA ASN A 59 -10.58 -10.47 -2.68
C ASN A 59 -9.18 -11.07 -2.60
N GLU A 60 -9.06 -12.24 -1.98
CA GLU A 60 -7.80 -12.98 -1.85
C GLU A 60 -7.23 -13.36 -3.23
N GLY A 61 -8.10 -13.55 -4.23
CA GLY A 61 -7.69 -13.85 -5.61
C GLY A 61 -6.84 -12.73 -6.21
N LEU A 62 -7.26 -11.48 -6.04
CA LEU A 62 -6.51 -10.32 -6.52
C LEU A 62 -5.20 -10.12 -5.73
N LEU A 63 -5.24 -10.31 -4.41
CA LEU A 63 -4.02 -10.33 -3.60
C LEU A 63 -3.00 -11.33 -4.14
N LEU A 64 -3.44 -12.58 -4.39
CA LEU A 64 -2.55 -13.63 -4.89
C LEU A 64 -2.07 -13.36 -6.31
N PHE A 65 -2.90 -12.75 -7.16
CA PHE A 65 -2.47 -12.30 -8.48
C PHE A 65 -1.28 -11.34 -8.38
N TYR A 66 -1.36 -10.33 -7.52
CA TYR A 66 -0.26 -9.39 -7.30
C TYR A 66 0.95 -10.05 -6.65
N ALA A 67 0.74 -10.88 -5.63
CA ALA A 67 1.82 -11.53 -4.87
C ALA A 67 2.58 -12.58 -5.69
N LEU A 68 1.91 -13.30 -6.59
CA LEU A 68 2.53 -14.28 -7.48
C LEU A 68 3.07 -13.66 -8.77
N GLY A 69 2.61 -12.47 -9.11
CA GLY A 69 2.97 -11.73 -10.32
C GLY A 69 3.83 -10.49 -10.02
N PRO A 70 3.29 -9.26 -10.19
CA PRO A 70 4.07 -8.02 -10.14
C PRO A 70 4.87 -7.82 -8.84
N PHE A 71 4.31 -8.17 -7.70
CA PHE A 71 4.95 -7.96 -6.39
C PHE A 71 5.66 -9.18 -5.83
N ARG A 72 5.85 -10.23 -6.61
CA ARG A 72 6.50 -11.48 -6.18
C ARG A 72 7.83 -11.28 -5.44
N HIS A 73 8.57 -10.26 -5.81
CA HIS A 73 9.89 -9.98 -5.26
C HIS A 73 9.93 -8.91 -4.19
N PHE A 74 8.79 -8.35 -3.83
CA PHE A 74 8.64 -7.19 -2.94
C PHE A 74 7.91 -7.51 -1.63
N LEU A 75 7.72 -8.79 -1.32
CA LEU A 75 7.01 -9.27 -0.14
C LEU A 75 7.99 -9.53 1.00
N TYR A 76 7.73 -8.93 2.15
CA TYR A 76 8.58 -9.03 3.34
C TYR A 76 7.75 -9.23 4.60
N THR A 77 8.34 -9.88 5.62
CA THR A 77 7.74 -10.05 6.94
C THR A 77 8.75 -9.70 8.03
N PRO A 78 8.31 -9.07 9.14
CA PRO A 78 9.16 -8.90 10.33
C PRO A 78 9.40 -10.25 11.04
N PRO A 79 10.34 -10.31 12.02
CA PRO A 79 10.69 -11.55 12.72
C PRO A 79 9.52 -12.25 13.40
N GLU A 80 8.54 -11.51 13.88
CA GLU A 80 7.35 -12.03 14.57
C GLU A 80 6.40 -12.80 13.64
N GLU A 81 6.59 -12.67 12.32
CA GLU A 81 5.77 -13.32 11.28
C GLU A 81 4.25 -13.13 11.48
N ASN A 82 3.84 -11.91 11.90
CA ASN A 82 2.45 -11.53 12.11
C ASN A 82 1.96 -10.41 11.18
N ALA A 83 2.82 -9.99 10.26
CA ALA A 83 2.58 -8.90 9.32
C ALA A 83 3.31 -9.13 7.99
N VAL A 84 2.84 -8.46 6.94
CA VAL A 84 3.48 -8.44 5.62
C VAL A 84 3.58 -7.01 5.11
N ALA A 85 4.76 -6.63 4.64
CA ALA A 85 5.01 -5.40 3.91
C ALA A 85 5.24 -5.69 2.43
N ILE A 86 4.64 -4.90 1.54
CA ILE A 86 4.93 -4.91 0.11
C ILE A 86 5.76 -3.66 -0.19
N LEU A 87 7.06 -3.86 -0.40
CA LEU A 87 8.06 -2.79 -0.50
C LEU A 87 8.85 -2.90 -1.78
N GLU A 88 8.94 -1.81 -2.51
CA GLU A 88 9.73 -1.69 -3.74
C GLU A 88 10.65 -0.47 -3.62
N GLU A 89 11.92 -0.66 -3.95
CA GLU A 89 12.89 0.43 -3.98
C GLU A 89 13.19 0.82 -5.42
N ASP A 90 13.07 2.11 -5.72
CA ASP A 90 13.47 2.69 -6.99
C ASP A 90 14.34 3.94 -6.73
N GLY A 91 15.62 3.82 -7.03
CA GLY A 91 16.60 4.86 -6.75
C GLY A 91 16.70 5.19 -5.25
N ASP A 92 16.36 6.41 -4.89
CA ASP A 92 16.30 6.90 -3.51
C ASP A 92 14.89 6.92 -2.90
N THR A 93 13.93 6.30 -3.59
CA THR A 93 12.53 6.22 -3.17
C THR A 93 12.20 4.80 -2.73
N LEU A 94 11.56 4.67 -1.55
CA LEU A 94 10.88 3.47 -1.12
C LEU A 94 9.39 3.60 -1.42
N PHE A 95 8.84 2.74 -2.25
CA PHE A 95 7.40 2.58 -2.41
C PHE A 95 6.90 1.55 -1.41
N CYS A 96 6.10 1.99 -0.44
CA CYS A 96 5.35 1.13 0.46
C CYS A 96 3.96 0.90 -0.12
N HIS A 97 3.81 -0.16 -0.89
CA HIS A 97 2.56 -0.47 -1.58
C HIS A 97 1.48 -0.92 -0.62
N GLU A 98 1.85 -1.67 0.44
CA GLU A 98 0.90 -2.15 1.43
C GLU A 98 1.59 -2.57 2.74
N LEU A 99 0.87 -2.45 3.87
CA LEU A 99 1.26 -2.91 5.20
C LEU A 99 0.13 -3.72 5.81
N LEU A 100 0.18 -5.03 5.68
CA LEU A 100 -0.88 -5.94 6.13
C LEU A 100 -0.54 -6.56 7.49
N GLY A 101 -1.56 -6.80 8.31
CA GLY A 101 -1.40 -7.51 9.58
C GLY A 101 -1.10 -6.61 10.77
N GLU A 102 -0.28 -7.09 11.71
CA GLU A 102 -0.03 -6.40 12.98
C GLU A 102 1.29 -5.63 12.95
N TRP A 103 1.18 -4.32 13.04
CA TRP A 103 2.33 -3.41 13.10
C TRP A 103 2.27 -2.61 14.39
N SER A 104 3.41 -2.45 15.06
CA SER A 104 3.52 -1.63 16.28
C SER A 104 3.96 -0.21 15.98
N GLY A 105 3.41 0.75 16.74
CA GLY A 105 3.73 2.18 16.60
C GLY A 105 2.90 2.89 15.54
N SER A 106 3.31 4.09 15.19
CA SER A 106 2.66 4.89 14.14
C SER A 106 3.13 4.49 12.74
N LEU A 107 2.37 4.87 11.72
CA LEU A 107 2.78 4.70 10.33
C LEU A 107 4.15 5.35 10.06
N PHE A 108 4.36 6.58 10.54
CA PHE A 108 5.62 7.30 10.36
C PHE A 108 6.82 6.53 10.94
N GLN A 109 6.68 6.03 12.18
CA GLN A 109 7.74 5.23 12.81
C GLN A 109 7.98 3.93 12.06
N THR A 110 6.91 3.21 11.66
CA THR A 110 7.00 1.96 10.90
C THR A 110 7.73 2.19 9.58
N LEU A 111 7.32 3.18 8.78
CA LEU A 111 7.94 3.49 7.50
C LEU A 111 9.43 3.79 7.64
N ASN A 112 9.82 4.61 8.61
CA ASN A 112 11.24 4.98 8.80
C ASN A 112 12.11 3.84 9.32
N ARG A 113 11.51 2.82 9.95
CA ARG A 113 12.17 1.56 10.31
C ARG A 113 12.23 0.54 9.17
N LEU A 114 11.45 0.74 8.12
CA LEU A 114 11.49 -0.07 6.89
C LEU A 114 12.44 0.49 5.83
N THR A 115 12.94 1.72 6.02
CA THR A 115 13.84 2.37 5.06
C THR A 115 15.31 2.08 5.35
N GLN A 116 16.10 2.08 4.27
CA GLN A 116 17.56 2.10 4.33
C GLN A 116 18.08 3.55 4.38
N PRO A 117 19.31 3.80 4.89
CA PRO A 117 19.87 5.16 4.97
C PRO A 117 19.95 5.92 3.65
N ARG A 118 20.01 5.22 2.52
CA ARG A 118 20.04 5.80 1.16
C ARG A 118 18.69 6.33 0.70
N ILE A 119 17.59 5.91 1.33
CA ILE A 119 16.24 6.31 0.95
C ILE A 119 15.96 7.74 1.42
N ARG A 120 15.57 8.61 0.51
CA ARG A 120 15.25 10.01 0.75
C ARG A 120 13.75 10.27 0.80
N LYS A 121 12.98 9.45 0.11
CA LYS A 121 11.54 9.65 -0.08
C LYS A 121 10.79 8.33 0.06
N ILE A 122 9.60 8.39 0.62
CA ILE A 122 8.68 7.27 0.73
C ILE A 122 7.40 7.61 -0.03
N GLY A 123 7.02 6.76 -0.98
CA GLY A 123 5.73 6.82 -1.67
C GLY A 123 4.78 5.78 -1.08
N LEU A 124 3.51 6.14 -0.85
CA LEU A 124 2.50 5.22 -0.34
C LEU A 124 1.62 4.68 -1.45
N GLY A 125 1.37 3.39 -1.44
CA GLY A 125 0.41 2.69 -2.30
C GLY A 125 -1.02 2.67 -1.74
N PHE A 126 -1.32 3.50 -0.73
CA PHE A 126 -2.62 3.61 -0.08
C PHE A 126 -2.82 5.00 0.55
N THR A 127 -4.06 5.36 0.86
CA THR A 127 -4.37 6.58 1.61
C THR A 127 -4.20 6.31 3.10
N PRO A 128 -3.27 6.99 3.81
CA PRO A 128 -3.11 6.82 5.24
C PRO A 128 -4.24 7.47 6.03
N LYS A 129 -4.53 6.93 7.23
CA LYS A 129 -5.45 7.54 8.19
C LYS A 129 -4.90 8.84 8.76
N ASP A 130 -3.59 8.87 9.02
CA ASP A 130 -2.89 9.98 9.65
C ASP A 130 -2.02 10.74 8.65
N THR A 131 -1.87 12.03 8.87
CA THR A 131 -0.98 12.88 8.08
C THR A 131 0.48 12.58 8.42
N LEU A 132 1.32 12.40 7.40
CA LEU A 132 2.75 12.22 7.57
C LEU A 132 3.49 13.58 7.58
N PRO A 133 4.56 13.72 8.37
CA PRO A 133 5.38 14.93 8.36
C PRO A 133 5.93 15.22 6.96
N GLY A 134 5.76 16.46 6.51
CA GLY A 134 6.28 16.91 5.20
C GLY A 134 5.65 16.22 3.98
N GLN A 135 4.49 15.56 4.15
CA GLN A 135 3.83 14.88 3.03
C GLN A 135 3.42 15.84 1.92
N ILE A 136 3.55 15.35 0.70
CA ILE A 136 3.03 15.99 -0.52
C ILE A 136 2.11 15.03 -1.27
N TRP A 137 1.17 15.60 -2.01
CA TRP A 137 0.28 14.85 -2.87
C TRP A 137 0.72 15.03 -4.32
N GLN A 138 0.85 13.91 -5.05
CA GLN A 138 1.08 13.90 -6.49
C GLN A 138 -0.12 13.26 -7.18
N SER A 139 -0.61 13.89 -8.24
CA SER A 139 -1.67 13.30 -9.05
C SER A 139 -1.20 12.00 -9.66
N GLY A 140 -2.02 10.96 -9.57
CA GLY A 140 -1.81 9.70 -10.27
C GLY A 140 -1.98 9.89 -11.78
N GLU A 141 -1.30 9.05 -12.56
CA GLU A 141 -1.45 9.00 -14.01
C GLU A 141 -2.68 8.18 -14.42
N ASP A 142 -3.13 7.30 -13.56
CA ASP A 142 -4.25 6.40 -13.80
C ASP A 142 -5.60 7.12 -13.68
N HIS A 143 -6.52 6.71 -14.55
CA HIS A 143 -7.87 7.24 -14.59
C HIS A 143 -8.84 6.27 -13.93
N LEU A 144 -9.23 6.58 -12.70
CA LEU A 144 -10.30 5.88 -12.02
C LEU A 144 -11.66 6.39 -12.52
N PHE A 145 -12.64 5.50 -12.62
CA PHE A 145 -14.02 5.83 -12.95
C PHE A 145 -14.96 5.39 -11.85
N VAL A 146 -15.74 6.32 -11.32
CA VAL A 146 -16.74 6.05 -10.29
C VAL A 146 -18.16 6.20 -10.83
N LEU A 147 -19.09 5.38 -10.33
CA LEU A 147 -20.48 5.45 -10.76
C LEU A 147 -21.13 6.74 -10.22
N GLY A 148 -21.54 7.64 -11.11
CA GLY A 148 -22.01 8.98 -10.79
C GLY A 148 -23.33 9.07 -10.01
N LYS A 149 -23.99 7.94 -9.74
CA LYS A 149 -25.24 7.88 -8.96
C LYS A 149 -25.01 7.88 -7.43
N LYS A 150 -23.76 7.78 -6.98
CA LYS A 150 -23.36 7.82 -5.57
C LYS A 150 -22.46 9.02 -5.33
N GLU A 151 -22.33 9.43 -4.07
CA GLU A 151 -21.35 10.44 -3.71
C GLU A 151 -19.95 9.98 -4.17
N ASN A 152 -19.29 10.86 -4.93
CA ASN A 152 -17.93 10.62 -5.39
C ASN A 152 -16.96 10.99 -4.25
N PRO A 153 -16.32 10.03 -3.57
CA PRO A 153 -15.43 10.33 -2.45
C PRO A 153 -14.20 11.15 -2.88
N PHE A 154 -13.82 11.08 -4.16
CA PHE A 154 -12.69 11.83 -4.73
C PHE A 154 -13.02 13.31 -5.01
N ALA A 155 -14.30 13.70 -5.04
CA ALA A 155 -14.70 15.09 -5.26
C ALA A 155 -14.35 16.00 -4.07
N ALA A 156 -14.37 15.46 -2.84
CA ALA A 156 -14.13 16.19 -1.61
C ALA A 156 -12.77 15.91 -0.95
N ARG A 157 -12.07 14.87 -1.36
CA ARG A 157 -10.82 14.40 -0.73
C ARG A 157 -9.80 13.94 -1.75
N LYS A 158 -8.52 14.19 -1.45
CA LYS A 158 -7.43 13.53 -2.16
C LYS A 158 -7.32 12.11 -1.62
N LEU A 159 -7.50 11.13 -2.47
CA LEU A 159 -7.52 9.71 -2.13
C LEU A 159 -6.69 8.93 -3.12
N PHE A 160 -6.15 7.81 -2.66
CA PHE A 160 -5.48 6.80 -3.44
C PHE A 160 -5.98 5.43 -2.98
N PHE A 161 -6.59 4.66 -3.85
CA PHE A 161 -6.99 3.30 -3.51
C PHE A 161 -5.74 2.41 -3.33
N PRO A 162 -5.81 1.39 -2.45
CA PRO A 162 -4.71 0.45 -2.32
C PRO A 162 -4.30 -0.08 -3.70
N LEU A 163 -3.01 0.02 -4.03
CA LEU A 163 -2.51 -0.37 -5.35
C LEU A 163 -2.84 -1.82 -5.68
N ILE A 164 -2.85 -2.70 -4.67
CA ILE A 164 -3.23 -4.11 -4.81
C ILE A 164 -4.74 -4.32 -5.07
N SER A 165 -5.56 -3.27 -5.06
CA SER A 165 -6.99 -3.32 -5.40
C SER A 165 -7.30 -2.88 -6.82
N HIS A 166 -6.30 -2.43 -7.57
CA HIS A 166 -6.45 -2.05 -8.97
C HIS A 166 -6.50 -3.31 -9.84
N ALA A 167 -7.54 -3.43 -10.67
CA ALA A 167 -7.78 -4.57 -11.56
C ALA A 167 -7.80 -4.13 -13.03
#